data_7bc27bdc58b564f5c87b28670f7ae356
#
_entry.id   7bc27bdc58b564f5c87b28670f7ae356
#
_cell.length_a   1.000
_cell.length_b   1.000
_cell.length_c   1.000
_cell.angle_alpha   90.00
_cell.angle_beta   90.00
_cell.angle_gamma   90.00
#
_symmetry.space_group_name_H-M   'P 1'
#
loop_
_entity.id
_entity.type
_entity.pdbx_description
1 polymer ?
#
loop_
_entity_poly.entity_id
_entity_poly.type
_entity_poly.pdbx_seq_one_letter_code
_entity_poly.pdbx_strand_id
1 'polypeptide(L)'
;MKKSRNVAAFYPVLAATGTDEAVADLATAYGSGDKVAFAPLLAINNFKAAPVLLKAAASDASLADKAVSRYSSLVSQYETDIDKKRMDFASALELAQAPAVRKSVLGYLAAVPTMKAFLLAGKYLDDSDKGVRHAAAECVRTIASKTKEEINYADLKSNLDKAVVIFKAAGGADDGYAVDEIGKILSEAEPSPVSQLTDEERKQGFEMLFDGTNLDKWQGDLEGYTPVNGTIYVSANYGSTGNLYTKKEYRNFVYRFEFCFLREGVNNGVGVRTPMGVDAAYDGMCEVQILDHDAPMYAKLREYQVHGSVYGVIPAKRIVHKPLGEWSTEEIRVEGDRIKVTVNGEVIVDGNIRRACKGHNVAPDGSKKNPYTVDHKNHPGMFNKK
;
A
#
# COMPACT_ATOMS: atom_id res chain seq x y z
N MET A 1 36.69 2.53 30.35
CA MET A 1 35.89 3.70 30.71
C MET A 1 35.59 3.78 32.23
N LYS A 2 34.97 2.78 32.82
CA LYS A 2 34.48 2.81 34.24
C LYS A 2 35.55 3.12 35.31
N LYS A 3 36.81 3.11 34.95
CA LYS A 3 37.96 3.43 35.90
C LYS A 3 38.51 4.85 35.70
N SER A 4 38.02 5.64 34.75
CA SER A 4 38.49 7.01 34.49
C SER A 4 37.72 8.01 35.35
N ARG A 5 38.40 8.99 35.91
CA ARG A 5 37.79 10.14 36.63
C ARG A 5 37.08 11.12 35.66
N ASN A 6 37.40 11.09 34.36
CA ASN A 6 36.79 11.92 33.34
C ASN A 6 36.21 11.04 32.24
N VAL A 7 35.08 10.43 32.51
CA VAL A 7 34.38 9.54 31.58
C VAL A 7 33.90 10.29 30.32
N ALA A 8 33.49 11.54 30.44
CA ALA A 8 33.02 12.37 29.36
C ALA A 8 34.04 12.62 28.23
N ALA A 9 35.34 12.57 28.55
CA ALA A 9 36.42 12.67 27.57
C ALA A 9 36.42 11.53 26.53
N PHE A 10 35.76 10.41 26.82
CA PHE A 10 35.68 9.25 25.92
C PHE A 10 34.42 9.24 25.05
N TYR A 11 33.43 10.11 25.28
CA TYR A 11 32.18 10.12 24.53
C TYR A 11 32.35 10.31 23.02
N PRO A 12 33.24 11.22 22.52
CA PRO A 12 33.51 11.32 21.09
C PRO A 12 34.11 10.04 20.49
N VAL A 13 34.93 9.33 21.26
CA VAL A 13 35.50 8.05 20.82
C VAL A 13 34.41 6.99 20.71
N LEU A 14 33.49 6.92 21.70
CA LEU A 14 32.32 6.03 21.61
C LEU A 14 31.48 6.32 20.39
N ALA A 15 31.14 7.60 20.14
CA ALA A 15 30.39 7.98 18.98
C ALA A 15 31.06 7.54 17.66
N ALA A 16 32.39 7.64 17.59
CA ALA A 16 33.17 7.21 16.43
C ALA A 16 33.17 5.70 16.21
N THR A 17 32.92 4.87 17.24
CA THR A 17 32.80 3.40 17.06
C THR A 17 31.52 2.99 16.33
N GLY A 18 30.45 3.74 16.50
CA GLY A 18 29.14 3.45 15.88
C GLY A 18 28.45 2.18 16.40
N THR A 19 28.94 1.58 17.51
CA THR A 19 28.41 0.30 18.02
C THR A 19 27.15 0.47 18.85
N ASP A 20 26.37 -0.60 19.01
CA ASP A 20 25.16 -0.63 19.85
C ASP A 20 25.51 -0.36 21.34
N GLU A 21 26.60 -0.90 21.80
CA GLU A 21 27.10 -0.68 23.18
C GLU A 21 27.46 0.80 23.40
N ALA A 22 28.06 1.44 22.40
CA ALA A 22 28.36 2.87 22.47
C ALA A 22 27.09 3.72 22.55
N VAL A 23 26.03 3.38 21.79
CA VAL A 23 24.72 4.03 21.92
C VAL A 23 24.16 3.84 23.33
N ALA A 24 24.18 2.61 23.86
CA ALA A 24 23.65 2.30 25.19
C ALA A 24 24.37 3.05 26.29
N ASP A 25 25.72 3.12 26.24
CA ASP A 25 26.53 3.87 27.19
C ASP A 25 26.22 5.38 27.13
N LEU A 26 26.17 5.97 25.94
CA LEU A 26 25.84 7.39 25.74
C LEU A 26 24.40 7.72 26.17
N ALA A 27 23.44 6.84 25.86
CA ALA A 27 22.05 7.00 26.27
C ALA A 27 21.89 6.93 27.80
N THR A 28 22.60 6.02 28.43
CA THR A 28 22.63 5.88 29.91
C THR A 28 23.23 7.13 30.57
N ALA A 29 24.35 7.63 30.07
CA ALA A 29 24.96 8.85 30.54
C ALA A 29 24.03 10.07 30.41
N TYR A 30 23.45 10.24 29.23
CA TYR A 30 22.50 11.34 28.99
C TYR A 30 21.26 11.22 29.89
N GLY A 31 20.66 10.01 29.98
CA GLY A 31 19.51 9.73 30.83
C GLY A 31 19.73 9.94 32.32
N SER A 32 20.97 9.77 32.80
CA SER A 32 21.36 10.10 34.18
C SER A 32 21.72 11.58 34.41
N GLY A 33 21.53 12.42 33.42
CA GLY A 33 21.68 13.88 33.51
C GLY A 33 23.01 14.44 33.00
N ASP A 34 23.90 13.61 32.46
CA ASP A 34 25.14 14.09 31.82
C ASP A 34 24.85 14.66 30.42
N LYS A 35 24.61 15.96 30.37
CA LYS A 35 24.32 16.69 29.14
C LYS A 35 25.45 16.67 28.11
N VAL A 36 26.70 16.37 28.52
CA VAL A 36 27.84 16.28 27.59
C VAL A 36 27.70 15.11 26.64
N ALA A 37 26.97 14.06 27.01
CA ALA A 37 26.72 12.88 26.17
C ALA A 37 25.79 13.18 24.95
N PHE A 38 25.06 14.31 24.94
CA PHE A 38 24.12 14.63 23.86
C PHE A 38 24.81 14.89 22.52
N ALA A 39 25.89 15.66 22.47
CA ALA A 39 26.60 15.92 21.22
C ALA A 39 27.20 14.63 20.58
N PRO A 40 27.80 13.71 21.33
CA PRO A 40 28.16 12.36 20.86
C PRO A 40 26.95 11.55 20.34
N LEU A 41 25.78 11.61 20.99
CA LEU A 41 24.55 10.97 20.49
C LEU A 41 24.09 11.54 19.15
N LEU A 42 24.26 12.84 18.91
CA LEU A 42 24.00 13.44 17.60
C LEU A 42 25.00 12.98 16.53
N ALA A 43 26.24 12.69 16.92
CA ALA A 43 27.31 12.31 15.99
C ALA A 43 27.29 10.83 15.61
N ILE A 44 26.78 9.96 16.49
CA ILE A 44 26.82 8.51 16.28
C ILE A 44 25.98 8.08 15.07
N ASN A 45 26.56 7.25 14.20
CA ASN A 45 25.86 6.73 13.03
C ASN A 45 25.29 5.33 13.30
N ASN A 46 24.27 5.28 14.15
CA ASN A 46 23.60 4.05 14.53
C ASN A 46 22.12 4.33 14.80
N PHE A 47 21.23 3.53 14.18
CA PHE A 47 19.78 3.73 14.27
C PHE A 47 19.22 3.57 15.70
N LYS A 48 19.88 2.80 16.56
CA LYS A 48 19.50 2.67 17.99
C LYS A 48 19.58 3.99 18.77
N ALA A 49 20.26 5.01 18.23
CA ALA A 49 20.23 6.35 18.82
C ALA A 49 18.91 7.11 18.54
N ALA A 50 18.16 6.73 17.51
CA ALA A 50 16.94 7.43 17.09
C ALA A 50 15.90 7.59 18.22
N PRO A 51 15.49 6.55 18.96
CA PRO A 51 14.54 6.70 20.07
C PRO A 51 15.02 7.64 21.17
N VAL A 52 16.32 7.66 21.44
CA VAL A 52 16.93 8.54 22.45
C VAL A 52 16.86 10.00 22.02
N LEU A 53 17.14 10.27 20.74
CA LEU A 53 17.05 11.61 20.16
C LEU A 53 15.62 12.12 20.11
N LEU A 54 14.65 11.28 19.74
CA LEU A 54 13.23 11.65 19.73
C LEU A 54 12.74 12.01 21.13
N LYS A 55 13.13 11.21 22.14
CA LYS A 55 12.82 11.49 23.54
C LYS A 55 13.49 12.78 24.03
N ALA A 56 14.72 13.05 23.64
CA ALA A 56 15.41 14.29 23.96
C ALA A 56 14.70 15.51 23.35
N ALA A 57 14.26 15.41 22.07
CA ALA A 57 13.50 16.46 21.42
C ALA A 57 12.17 16.77 22.12
N ALA A 58 11.46 15.74 22.57
CA ALA A 58 10.19 15.89 23.26
C ALA A 58 10.35 16.44 24.70
N SER A 59 11.50 16.22 25.33
CA SER A 59 11.72 16.60 26.73
C SER A 59 12.38 17.96 26.93
N ASP A 60 13.08 18.48 25.90
CA ASP A 60 13.85 19.71 26.00
C ASP A 60 13.77 20.50 24.67
N ALA A 61 12.95 21.54 24.67
CA ALA A 61 12.72 22.39 23.51
C ALA A 61 14.01 23.01 22.95
N SER A 62 15.02 23.27 23.80
CA SER A 62 16.30 23.86 23.37
C SER A 62 17.15 22.87 22.54
N LEU A 63 16.88 21.58 22.64
CA LEU A 63 17.55 20.50 21.91
C LEU A 63 16.72 20.00 20.73
N ALA A 64 15.44 20.35 20.67
CA ALA A 64 14.46 19.77 19.75
C ALA A 64 14.94 19.78 18.29
N ASP A 65 15.34 20.92 17.76
CA ASP A 65 15.72 21.02 16.34
C ASP A 65 16.97 20.20 15.99
N LYS A 66 17.96 20.17 16.87
CA LYS A 66 19.19 19.36 16.67
C LYS A 66 18.87 17.88 16.72
N ALA A 67 18.07 17.48 17.72
CA ALA A 67 17.67 16.09 17.92
C ALA A 67 16.79 15.60 16.75
N VAL A 68 15.78 16.40 16.34
CA VAL A 68 14.91 16.09 15.21
C VAL A 68 15.68 15.97 13.90
N SER A 69 16.61 16.89 13.63
CA SER A 69 17.43 16.83 12.42
C SER A 69 18.21 15.52 12.32
N ARG A 70 18.87 15.12 13.43
CA ARG A 70 19.61 13.86 13.44
C ARG A 70 18.70 12.63 13.41
N TYR A 71 17.62 12.64 14.20
CA TYR A 71 16.60 11.60 14.20
C TYR A 71 16.09 11.34 12.78
N SER A 72 15.63 12.38 12.07
CA SER A 72 15.07 12.25 10.71
C SER A 72 16.10 11.74 9.71
N SER A 73 17.36 12.13 9.84
CA SER A 73 18.46 11.59 9.03
C SER A 73 18.66 10.09 9.26
N LEU A 74 18.63 9.61 10.50
CA LEU A 74 18.74 8.19 10.82
C LEU A 74 17.53 7.40 10.33
N VAL A 75 16.32 7.92 10.54
CA VAL A 75 15.07 7.32 9.99
C VAL A 75 15.14 7.20 8.47
N SER A 76 15.55 8.28 7.79
CA SER A 76 15.68 8.26 6.32
C SER A 76 16.63 7.17 5.84
N GLN A 77 17.72 6.97 6.55
CA GLN A 77 18.79 6.05 6.15
C GLN A 77 18.48 4.59 6.50
N TYR A 78 17.89 4.33 7.65
CA TYR A 78 17.83 2.97 8.22
C TYR A 78 16.43 2.38 8.33
N GLU A 79 15.35 3.19 8.47
CA GLU A 79 14.02 2.64 8.53
C GLU A 79 13.59 2.19 7.12
N THR A 80 13.20 0.93 7.01
CA THR A 80 12.77 0.32 5.75
C THR A 80 11.26 0.11 5.66
N ASP A 81 10.59 0.05 6.80
CA ASP A 81 9.13 0.00 6.85
C ASP A 81 8.56 1.38 6.50
N ILE A 82 7.81 1.43 5.41
CA ILE A 82 7.28 2.69 4.87
C ILE A 82 6.29 3.36 5.82
N ASP A 83 5.43 2.60 6.50
CA ASP A 83 4.46 3.16 7.45
C ASP A 83 5.14 3.66 8.73
N LYS A 84 6.11 2.92 9.27
CA LYS A 84 6.93 3.41 10.38
C LYS A 84 7.71 4.66 9.99
N LYS A 85 8.36 4.65 8.83
CA LYS A 85 9.08 5.83 8.32
C LYS A 85 8.19 7.06 8.25
N ARG A 86 6.95 6.91 7.75
CA ARG A 86 5.96 8.00 7.74
C ARG A 86 5.59 8.47 9.16
N MET A 87 5.35 7.53 10.08
CA MET A 87 5.02 7.84 11.49
C MET A 87 6.17 8.57 12.19
N ASP A 88 7.39 8.13 11.95
CA ASP A 88 8.59 8.75 12.47
C ASP A 88 8.75 10.19 11.97
N PHE A 89 8.52 10.44 10.68
CA PHE A 89 8.54 11.81 10.14
C PHE A 89 7.36 12.65 10.64
N ALA A 90 6.20 12.06 10.91
CA ALA A 90 5.10 12.79 11.55
C ALA A 90 5.51 13.28 12.94
N SER A 91 6.09 12.41 13.76
CA SER A 91 6.61 12.78 15.09
C SER A 91 7.72 13.83 15.01
N ALA A 92 8.60 13.72 14.02
CA ALA A 92 9.64 14.69 13.75
C ALA A 92 9.08 16.08 13.40
N LEU A 93 8.06 16.14 12.55
CA LEU A 93 7.41 17.40 12.14
C LEU A 93 6.68 18.08 13.31
N GLU A 94 6.07 17.30 14.21
CA GLU A 94 5.41 17.83 15.41
C GLU A 94 6.39 18.47 16.38
N LEU A 95 7.61 17.95 16.48
CA LEU A 95 8.65 18.42 17.42
C LEU A 95 9.56 19.50 16.82
N ALA A 96 9.61 19.62 15.48
CA ALA A 96 10.43 20.59 14.77
C ALA A 96 9.93 22.02 15.01
N GLN A 97 10.79 22.88 15.62
CA GLN A 97 10.45 24.26 15.90
C GLN A 97 10.92 25.22 14.76
N ALA A 98 12.15 25.03 14.31
CA ALA A 98 12.70 25.89 13.27
C ALA A 98 12.18 25.52 11.86
N PRO A 99 11.81 26.53 11.03
CA PRO A 99 11.41 26.30 9.65
C PRO A 99 12.41 25.47 8.84
N ALA A 100 13.70 25.66 9.06
CA ALA A 100 14.75 24.92 8.38
C ALA A 100 14.68 23.41 8.65
N VAL A 101 14.33 23.03 9.89
CA VAL A 101 14.17 21.61 10.28
C VAL A 101 12.92 21.02 9.67
N ARG A 102 11.77 21.72 9.72
CA ARG A 102 10.53 21.29 9.06
C ARG A 102 10.74 21.06 7.56
N LYS A 103 11.42 21.97 6.87
CA LYS A 103 11.78 21.80 5.45
C LYS A 103 12.59 20.56 5.20
N SER A 104 13.59 20.29 6.02
CA SER A 104 14.42 19.09 5.89
C SER A 104 13.61 17.80 6.08
N VAL A 105 12.72 17.76 7.09
CA VAL A 105 11.85 16.60 7.33
C VAL A 105 10.86 16.37 6.19
N LEU A 106 10.26 17.43 5.64
CA LEU A 106 9.40 17.35 4.45
C LEU A 106 10.17 16.82 3.23
N GLY A 107 11.44 17.20 3.08
CA GLY A 107 12.31 16.65 2.04
C GLY A 107 12.52 15.13 2.18
N TYR A 108 12.69 14.62 3.40
CA TYR A 108 12.75 13.18 3.65
C TYR A 108 11.40 12.48 3.44
N LEU A 109 10.30 13.13 3.86
CA LEU A 109 8.95 12.60 3.70
C LEU A 109 8.57 12.42 2.22
N ALA A 110 9.09 13.24 1.31
CA ALA A 110 8.88 13.12 -0.13
C ALA A 110 9.36 11.78 -0.73
N ALA A 111 10.25 11.07 -0.03
CA ALA A 111 10.68 9.73 -0.40
C ALA A 111 9.76 8.61 0.12
N VAL A 112 8.63 8.94 0.77
CA VAL A 112 7.64 7.99 1.29
C VAL A 112 6.37 8.05 0.43
N PRO A 113 6.27 7.25 -0.65
CA PRO A 113 5.20 7.36 -1.63
C PRO A 113 3.91 6.68 -1.13
N THR A 114 3.19 7.32 -0.24
CA THR A 114 1.89 6.84 0.29
C THR A 114 0.87 7.97 0.39
N MET A 115 -0.42 7.64 0.26
CA MET A 115 -1.51 8.59 0.49
C MET A 115 -1.40 9.27 1.87
N LYS A 116 -1.08 8.51 2.92
CA LYS A 116 -0.95 9.05 4.28
C LYS A 116 0.19 10.08 4.39
N ALA A 117 1.30 9.85 3.68
CA ALA A 117 2.41 10.83 3.62
C ALA A 117 2.03 12.07 2.81
N PHE A 118 1.28 11.91 1.71
CA PHE A 118 0.73 13.03 0.95
C PHE A 118 -0.15 13.93 1.80
N LEU A 119 -1.12 13.33 2.53
CA LEU A 119 -2.02 14.07 3.41
C LEU A 119 -1.28 14.73 4.59
N LEU A 120 -0.23 14.08 5.11
CA LEU A 120 0.63 14.67 6.14
C LEU A 120 1.36 15.91 5.61
N ALA A 121 1.99 15.82 4.44
CA ALA A 121 2.66 16.96 3.81
C ALA A 121 1.68 18.11 3.49
N GLY A 122 0.46 17.76 3.07
CA GLY A 122 -0.61 18.71 2.78
C GLY A 122 -0.94 19.67 3.93
N LYS A 123 -0.78 19.22 5.19
CA LYS A 123 -1.01 20.06 6.38
C LYS A 123 -0.04 21.25 6.45
N TYR A 124 1.12 21.17 5.80
CA TYR A 124 2.16 22.20 5.81
C TYR A 124 2.11 23.16 4.61
N LEU A 125 1.15 22.99 3.71
CA LEU A 125 0.90 23.92 2.60
C LEU A 125 0.41 25.29 3.10
N ASP A 126 -0.16 25.34 4.29
CA ASP A 126 -0.65 26.57 4.94
C ASP A 126 0.30 27.04 6.09
N ASP A 127 1.54 26.51 6.18
CA ASP A 127 2.50 26.92 7.23
C ASP A 127 2.79 28.44 7.14
N SER A 128 3.05 29.05 8.29
CA SER A 128 3.37 30.49 8.36
C SER A 128 4.64 30.86 7.60
N ASP A 129 5.64 29.97 7.55
CA ASP A 129 6.91 30.15 6.84
C ASP A 129 6.77 29.80 5.35
N LYS A 130 7.10 30.75 4.47
CA LYS A 130 7.02 30.55 3.02
C LYS A 130 7.90 29.41 2.48
N GLY A 131 9.06 29.20 3.10
CA GLY A 131 9.98 28.14 2.69
C GLY A 131 9.47 26.76 3.12
N VAL A 132 8.74 26.67 4.25
CA VAL A 132 8.07 25.44 4.66
C VAL A 132 6.92 25.12 3.71
N ARG A 133 6.10 26.14 3.34
CA ARG A 133 5.04 25.94 2.33
C ARG A 133 5.61 25.44 1.00
N HIS A 134 6.72 26.01 0.53
CA HIS A 134 7.37 25.59 -0.70
C HIS A 134 7.87 24.13 -0.59
N ALA A 135 8.54 23.77 0.51
CA ALA A 135 8.98 22.39 0.74
C ALA A 135 7.80 21.40 0.83
N ALA A 136 6.66 21.82 1.41
CA ALA A 136 5.44 21.03 1.42
C ALA A 136 4.85 20.86 0.02
N ALA A 137 4.85 21.91 -0.81
CA ALA A 137 4.41 21.85 -2.20
C ALA A 137 5.25 20.87 -3.03
N GLU A 138 6.58 20.90 -2.87
CA GLU A 138 7.48 19.91 -3.48
C GLU A 138 7.22 18.49 -2.98
N CYS A 139 6.96 18.32 -1.67
CA CYS A 139 6.67 17.03 -1.07
C CYS A 139 5.37 16.45 -1.63
N VAL A 140 4.27 17.19 -1.64
CA VAL A 140 2.98 16.69 -2.17
C VAL A 140 3.07 16.39 -3.66
N ARG A 141 3.74 17.23 -4.47
CA ARG A 141 3.97 16.96 -5.89
C ARG A 141 4.74 15.65 -6.11
N THR A 142 5.86 15.51 -5.40
CA THR A 142 6.74 14.33 -5.52
C THR A 142 6.04 13.04 -5.10
N ILE A 143 5.22 13.07 -4.06
CA ILE A 143 4.44 11.91 -3.64
C ILE A 143 3.34 11.64 -4.67
N ALA A 144 2.59 12.67 -5.07
CA ALA A 144 1.49 12.53 -6.02
C ALA A 144 1.94 11.93 -7.37
N SER A 145 3.12 12.30 -7.86
CA SER A 145 3.65 11.73 -9.11
C SER A 145 3.85 10.21 -9.08
N LYS A 146 3.89 9.61 -7.88
CA LYS A 146 4.11 8.17 -7.68
C LYS A 146 2.89 7.42 -7.15
N THR A 147 1.89 8.13 -6.62
CA THR A 147 0.79 7.53 -5.83
C THR A 147 -0.56 8.17 -6.10
N LYS A 148 -0.70 8.92 -7.21
CA LYS A 148 -1.97 9.61 -7.54
C LYS A 148 -3.17 8.67 -7.59
N GLU A 149 -2.97 7.42 -7.97
CA GLU A 149 -4.02 6.40 -8.06
C GLU A 149 -4.55 5.98 -6.69
N GLU A 150 -3.76 6.16 -5.62
CA GLU A 150 -4.13 5.83 -4.23
C GLU A 150 -4.82 6.98 -3.51
N ILE A 151 -4.80 8.18 -4.08
CA ILE A 151 -5.28 9.40 -3.42
C ILE A 151 -6.65 9.76 -3.97
N ASN A 152 -7.61 10.02 -3.08
CA ASN A 152 -8.91 10.55 -3.47
C ASN A 152 -8.72 11.83 -4.30
N TYR A 153 -9.36 11.92 -5.47
CA TYR A 153 -9.15 13.02 -6.41
C TYR A 153 -9.47 14.40 -5.81
N ALA A 154 -10.46 14.49 -4.93
CA ALA A 154 -10.76 15.76 -4.27
C ALA A 154 -9.61 16.21 -3.36
N ASP A 155 -9.01 15.29 -2.59
CA ASP A 155 -7.85 15.59 -1.74
C ASP A 155 -6.61 15.86 -2.59
N LEU A 156 -6.39 15.06 -3.65
CA LEU A 156 -5.30 15.27 -4.60
C LEU A 156 -5.38 16.67 -5.21
N LYS A 157 -6.55 17.01 -5.78
CA LYS A 157 -6.78 18.31 -6.43
C LYS A 157 -6.63 19.47 -5.46
N SER A 158 -7.25 19.38 -4.28
CA SER A 158 -7.18 20.44 -3.26
C SER A 158 -5.74 20.78 -2.84
N ASN A 159 -4.92 19.76 -2.58
CA ASN A 159 -3.54 19.97 -2.16
C ASN A 159 -2.64 20.41 -3.32
N LEU A 160 -2.83 19.85 -4.51
CA LEU A 160 -2.03 20.24 -5.68
C LEU A 160 -2.40 21.63 -6.21
N ASP A 161 -3.66 22.05 -6.15
CA ASP A 161 -4.05 23.45 -6.46
C ASP A 161 -3.37 24.45 -5.53
N LYS A 162 -3.28 24.16 -4.22
CA LYS A 162 -2.50 24.96 -3.27
C LYS A 162 -1.01 24.98 -3.63
N ALA A 163 -0.44 23.84 -3.99
CA ALA A 163 0.94 23.76 -4.42
C ALA A 163 1.22 24.63 -5.66
N VAL A 164 0.31 24.62 -6.65
CA VAL A 164 0.40 25.48 -7.84
C VAL A 164 0.43 26.97 -7.44
N VAL A 165 -0.40 27.40 -6.49
CA VAL A 165 -0.40 28.79 -6.00
C VAL A 165 0.95 29.12 -5.37
N ILE A 166 1.52 28.23 -4.57
CA ILE A 166 2.81 28.41 -3.90
C ILE A 166 3.94 28.52 -4.93
N PHE A 167 4.02 27.62 -5.91
CA PHE A 167 5.03 27.65 -6.96
C PHE A 167 4.93 28.89 -7.83
N LYS A 168 3.73 29.30 -8.25
CA LYS A 168 3.54 30.54 -9.01
C LYS A 168 3.97 31.78 -8.23
N ALA A 169 3.77 31.80 -6.91
CA ALA A 169 4.21 32.89 -6.06
C ALA A 169 5.74 32.93 -5.84
N ALA A 170 6.41 31.77 -5.88
CA ALA A 170 7.87 31.67 -5.78
C ALA A 170 8.57 32.07 -7.07
N GLY A 171 8.05 31.68 -8.23
CA GLY A 171 8.43 32.17 -9.56
C GLY A 171 9.81 31.72 -10.04
N GLY A 172 10.36 30.63 -9.48
CA GLY A 172 11.59 30.01 -9.96
C GLY A 172 11.39 29.25 -11.29
N ALA A 173 12.47 29.01 -12.01
CA ALA A 173 12.41 28.23 -13.25
C ALA A 173 11.89 26.79 -12.99
N ASP A 174 12.37 26.16 -11.94
CA ASP A 174 11.93 24.81 -11.52
C ASP A 174 10.46 24.78 -11.08
N ASP A 175 9.97 25.90 -10.50
CA ASP A 175 8.56 26.05 -10.10
C ASP A 175 7.60 26.02 -11.32
N GLY A 176 8.04 26.51 -12.47
CA GLY A 176 7.29 26.41 -13.73
C GLY A 176 7.09 24.96 -14.17
N TYR A 177 8.14 24.16 -14.15
CA TYR A 177 8.07 22.73 -14.45
C TYR A 177 7.18 21.98 -13.45
N ALA A 178 7.27 22.33 -12.17
CA ALA A 178 6.43 21.74 -11.13
C ALA A 178 4.94 22.00 -11.38
N VAL A 179 4.57 23.19 -11.83
CA VAL A 179 3.19 23.54 -12.19
C VAL A 179 2.70 22.70 -13.38
N ASP A 180 3.53 22.56 -14.42
CA ASP A 180 3.16 21.76 -15.60
C ASP A 180 3.00 20.27 -15.25
N GLU A 181 3.90 19.72 -14.42
CA GLU A 181 3.81 18.34 -13.93
C GLU A 181 2.52 18.13 -13.10
N ILE A 182 2.17 19.07 -12.23
CA ILE A 182 0.91 19.01 -11.46
C ILE A 182 -0.29 18.98 -12.41
N GLY A 183 -0.29 19.81 -13.46
CA GLY A 183 -1.35 19.80 -14.47
C GLY A 183 -1.52 18.42 -15.11
N LYS A 184 -0.42 17.75 -15.44
CA LYS A 184 -0.40 16.40 -15.97
C LYS A 184 -0.93 15.39 -14.94
N ILE A 185 -0.43 15.42 -13.70
CA ILE A 185 -0.89 14.53 -12.62
C ILE A 185 -2.41 14.63 -12.45
N LEU A 186 -2.96 15.85 -12.39
CA LEU A 186 -4.41 16.05 -12.21
C LEU A 186 -5.22 15.54 -13.40
N SER A 187 -4.75 15.75 -14.63
CA SER A 187 -5.47 15.26 -15.81
C SER A 187 -5.46 13.74 -15.93
N GLU A 188 -4.38 13.08 -15.51
CA GLU A 188 -4.26 11.63 -15.50
C GLU A 188 -5.04 10.96 -14.34
N ALA A 189 -5.22 11.66 -13.23
CA ALA A 189 -5.92 11.17 -12.05
C ALA A 189 -7.43 11.46 -12.07
N GLU A 190 -7.95 12.19 -13.06
CA GLU A 190 -9.36 12.54 -13.13
C GLU A 190 -10.22 11.28 -13.16
N PRO A 191 -11.19 11.13 -12.23
CA PRO A 191 -11.97 9.91 -12.13
C PRO A 191 -12.81 9.67 -13.40
N SER A 192 -12.76 8.43 -13.88
CA SER A 192 -13.73 7.98 -14.87
C SER A 192 -15.12 7.84 -14.24
N PRO A 193 -16.21 8.08 -15.00
CA PRO A 193 -17.56 7.83 -14.50
C PRO A 193 -17.69 6.37 -14.01
N VAL A 194 -18.27 6.19 -12.83
CA VAL A 194 -18.56 4.84 -12.30
C VAL A 194 -19.59 4.16 -13.20
N SER A 195 -19.31 2.93 -13.60
CA SER A 195 -20.23 2.10 -14.37
C SER A 195 -21.55 1.93 -13.63
N GLN A 196 -22.67 2.09 -14.32
CA GLN A 196 -24.01 1.90 -13.80
C GLN A 196 -24.65 0.67 -14.42
N LEU A 197 -25.55 0.01 -13.67
CA LEU A 197 -26.33 -1.08 -14.25
C LEU A 197 -27.20 -0.55 -15.41
N THR A 198 -27.16 -1.27 -16.52
CA THR A 198 -28.12 -1.06 -17.60
C THR A 198 -29.53 -1.49 -17.19
N ASP A 199 -30.55 -1.05 -17.91
CA ASP A 199 -31.93 -1.48 -17.63
C ASP A 199 -32.12 -2.99 -17.84
N GLU A 200 -31.38 -3.58 -18.77
CA GLU A 200 -31.37 -5.02 -19.00
C GLU A 200 -30.77 -5.79 -17.83
N GLU A 201 -29.64 -5.34 -17.29
CA GLU A 201 -29.01 -5.94 -16.12
C GLU A 201 -29.90 -5.83 -14.88
N ARG A 202 -30.60 -4.70 -14.69
CA ARG A 202 -31.60 -4.55 -13.61
C ARG A 202 -32.75 -5.56 -13.77
N LYS A 203 -33.25 -5.76 -15.00
CA LYS A 203 -34.30 -6.76 -15.28
C LYS A 203 -33.81 -8.19 -15.04
N GLN A 204 -32.53 -8.48 -15.28
CA GLN A 204 -31.89 -9.77 -15.01
C GLN A 204 -31.58 -9.98 -13.53
N GLY A 205 -31.81 -8.97 -12.66
CA GLY A 205 -31.60 -9.07 -11.22
C GLY A 205 -30.16 -8.80 -10.75
N PHE A 206 -29.36 -8.13 -11.58
CA PHE A 206 -28.05 -7.65 -11.13
C PHE A 206 -28.20 -6.57 -10.05
N GLU A 207 -27.31 -6.57 -9.10
CA GLU A 207 -27.17 -5.54 -8.09
C GLU A 207 -25.75 -5.00 -8.05
N MET A 208 -25.60 -3.69 -7.88
CA MET A 208 -24.27 -3.08 -7.69
C MET A 208 -23.73 -3.50 -6.33
N LEU A 209 -22.56 -4.12 -6.31
CA LEU A 209 -21.82 -4.42 -5.08
C LEU A 209 -20.95 -3.26 -4.63
N PHE A 210 -20.52 -2.42 -5.56
CA PHE A 210 -19.75 -1.21 -5.32
C PHE A 210 -20.29 -0.07 -6.18
N ASP A 211 -20.63 1.04 -5.55
CA ASP A 211 -21.22 2.21 -6.21
C ASP A 211 -20.21 3.32 -6.53
N GLY A 212 -18.92 3.04 -6.30
CA GLY A 212 -17.84 4.00 -6.49
C GLY A 212 -17.51 4.83 -5.24
N THR A 213 -18.27 4.71 -4.15
CA THR A 213 -18.12 5.60 -2.99
C THR A 213 -17.70 4.91 -1.70
N ASN A 214 -18.25 3.71 -1.42
CA ASN A 214 -18.04 3.04 -0.14
C ASN A 214 -18.09 1.51 -0.26
N LEU A 215 -17.66 0.82 0.80
CA LEU A 215 -17.66 -0.63 0.92
C LEU A 215 -18.82 -1.16 1.80
N ASP A 216 -19.96 -0.50 1.84
CA ASP A 216 -21.08 -0.85 2.71
C ASP A 216 -21.63 -2.27 2.50
N LYS A 217 -21.47 -2.83 1.29
CA LYS A 217 -21.86 -4.21 0.97
C LYS A 217 -20.74 -5.24 1.20
N TRP A 218 -19.60 -4.79 1.70
CA TRP A 218 -18.39 -5.57 1.89
C TRP A 218 -18.01 -5.67 3.36
N GLN A 219 -17.20 -6.65 3.70
CA GLN A 219 -16.66 -6.91 5.04
C GLN A 219 -15.31 -7.62 4.93
N GLY A 220 -14.62 -7.80 6.05
CA GLY A 220 -13.30 -8.39 6.10
C GLY A 220 -12.22 -7.32 6.20
N ASP A 221 -11.20 -7.41 5.37
CA ASP A 221 -10.10 -6.47 5.40
C ASP A 221 -10.42 -5.19 4.61
N LEU A 222 -11.00 -4.23 5.29
CA LEU A 222 -11.34 -2.93 4.71
C LEU A 222 -10.16 -1.95 4.64
N GLU A 223 -9.02 -2.27 5.29
CA GLU A 223 -7.84 -1.40 5.25
C GLU A 223 -6.99 -1.64 4.00
N GLY A 224 -6.92 -2.89 3.53
CA GLY A 224 -6.21 -3.26 2.31
C GLY A 224 -6.94 -2.91 1.01
N TYR A 225 -8.24 -2.63 1.11
CA TYR A 225 -9.12 -2.33 -0.02
C TYR A 225 -9.75 -0.95 0.18
N THR A 226 -9.28 0.05 -0.52
CA THR A 226 -9.68 1.44 -0.30
C THR A 226 -10.55 1.96 -1.45
N PRO A 227 -11.76 2.51 -1.17
CA PRO A 227 -12.52 3.24 -2.19
C PRO A 227 -11.78 4.51 -2.60
N VAL A 228 -11.36 4.59 -3.86
CA VAL A 228 -10.65 5.75 -4.41
C VAL A 228 -11.14 6.01 -5.83
N ASN A 229 -11.54 7.24 -6.11
CA ASN A 229 -11.87 7.71 -7.46
C ASN A 229 -12.85 6.80 -8.23
N GLY A 230 -13.87 6.28 -7.54
CA GLY A 230 -14.84 5.38 -8.15
C GLY A 230 -14.38 3.93 -8.29
N THR A 231 -13.22 3.57 -7.74
CA THR A 231 -12.65 2.23 -7.80
C THR A 231 -12.39 1.66 -6.40
N ILE A 232 -12.21 0.35 -6.30
CA ILE A 232 -11.62 -0.29 -5.12
C ILE A 232 -10.13 -0.46 -5.42
N TYR A 233 -9.30 0.35 -4.77
CA TYR A 233 -7.86 0.26 -4.91
C TYR A 233 -7.27 -0.74 -3.92
N VAL A 234 -6.40 -1.60 -4.40
CA VAL A 234 -5.70 -2.63 -3.59
C VAL A 234 -4.22 -2.32 -3.61
N SER A 235 -3.64 -2.04 -2.44
CA SER A 235 -2.21 -1.76 -2.30
C SER A 235 -1.54 -2.69 -1.31
N ALA A 236 -0.49 -3.37 -1.75
CA ALA A 236 0.37 -4.15 -0.87
C ALA A 236 1.14 -3.30 0.17
N ASN A 237 1.23 -1.99 -0.04
CA ASN A 237 1.95 -1.07 0.85
C ASN A 237 1.21 -0.79 2.17
N TYR A 238 -0.06 -1.17 2.29
CA TYR A 238 -0.84 -0.96 3.52
C TYR A 238 -0.74 -2.13 4.52
N GLY A 239 0.16 -3.09 4.26
CA GLY A 239 0.43 -4.18 5.21
C GLY A 239 -0.72 -5.18 5.37
N SER A 240 -1.78 -5.04 4.58
CA SER A 240 -2.90 -5.94 4.62
C SER A 240 -2.65 -7.18 3.76
N THR A 241 -2.94 -8.34 4.33
CA THR A 241 -2.90 -9.65 3.66
C THR A 241 -4.26 -10.33 3.68
N GLY A 242 -5.29 -9.62 4.13
CA GLY A 242 -6.65 -10.15 4.28
C GLY A 242 -7.44 -10.14 2.98
N ASN A 243 -8.65 -10.68 3.05
CA ASN A 243 -9.59 -10.73 1.94
C ASN A 243 -10.77 -9.79 2.18
N LEU A 244 -11.27 -9.20 1.09
CA LEU A 244 -12.53 -8.48 1.06
C LEU A 244 -13.66 -9.45 0.70
N TYR A 245 -14.70 -9.52 1.53
CA TYR A 245 -15.84 -10.43 1.33
C TYR A 245 -17.12 -9.63 1.10
N THR A 246 -18.01 -10.16 0.25
CA THR A 246 -19.39 -9.67 0.20
C THR A 246 -20.12 -10.01 1.51
N LYS A 247 -20.92 -9.06 2.06
CA LYS A 247 -21.75 -9.33 3.25
C LYS A 247 -22.86 -10.35 2.96
N LYS A 248 -23.37 -10.34 1.73
CA LYS A 248 -24.35 -11.31 1.25
C LYS A 248 -23.65 -12.53 0.68
N GLU A 249 -24.13 -13.72 0.99
CA GLU A 249 -23.64 -14.98 0.44
C GLU A 249 -24.34 -15.32 -0.88
N TYR A 250 -23.57 -15.87 -1.82
CA TYR A 250 -24.07 -16.25 -3.15
C TYR A 250 -23.70 -17.70 -3.45
N ARG A 251 -24.66 -18.47 -3.94
CA ARG A 251 -24.45 -19.88 -4.32
C ARG A 251 -24.21 -20.05 -5.81
N ASN A 252 -25.19 -19.60 -6.60
CA ASN A 252 -25.11 -19.51 -8.07
C ASN A 252 -25.21 -18.05 -8.42
N PHE A 253 -24.28 -17.55 -9.19
CA PHE A 253 -24.20 -16.13 -9.46
C PHE A 253 -23.46 -15.83 -10.78
N VAL A 254 -23.64 -14.63 -11.25
CA VAL A 254 -22.79 -13.98 -12.22
C VAL A 254 -22.18 -12.78 -11.56
N TYR A 255 -20.87 -12.74 -11.47
CA TYR A 255 -20.11 -11.62 -10.95
C TYR A 255 -19.39 -10.92 -12.09
N ARG A 256 -19.66 -9.64 -12.29
CA ARG A 256 -19.03 -8.79 -13.30
C ARG A 256 -18.24 -7.71 -12.62
N PHE A 257 -17.04 -7.47 -13.10
CA PHE A 257 -16.19 -6.40 -12.62
C PHE A 257 -15.24 -5.94 -13.73
N GLU A 258 -14.71 -4.76 -13.52
CA GLU A 258 -13.58 -4.23 -14.30
C GLU A 258 -12.35 -4.25 -13.42
N PHE A 259 -11.21 -4.54 -14.02
CA PHE A 259 -9.92 -4.51 -13.33
C PHE A 259 -8.87 -3.78 -14.15
N CYS A 260 -7.89 -3.19 -13.46
CA CYS A 260 -6.78 -2.48 -14.06
C CYS A 260 -5.49 -2.83 -13.31
N PHE A 261 -4.48 -3.30 -14.02
CA PHE A 261 -3.16 -3.50 -13.47
C PHE A 261 -2.36 -2.20 -13.59
N LEU A 262 -2.04 -1.59 -12.46
CA LEU A 262 -1.28 -0.35 -12.43
C LEU A 262 0.24 -0.58 -12.37
N ARG A 263 0.65 -1.79 -12.06
CA ARG A 263 2.06 -2.20 -11.91
C ARG A 263 2.26 -3.59 -12.49
N GLU A 264 3.50 -3.87 -12.88
CA GLU A 264 3.93 -5.21 -13.27
C GLU A 264 3.87 -6.19 -12.08
N GLY A 265 3.47 -7.42 -12.35
CA GLY A 265 3.50 -8.50 -11.38
C GLY A 265 2.36 -8.49 -10.36
N VAL A 266 1.27 -7.76 -10.60
CA VAL A 266 0.07 -7.80 -9.76
C VAL A 266 -0.46 -9.21 -9.63
N ASN A 267 -0.80 -9.61 -8.40
CA ASN A 267 -1.37 -10.91 -8.05
C ASN A 267 -2.51 -10.72 -7.05
N ASN A 268 -3.68 -11.19 -7.43
CA ASN A 268 -4.91 -11.21 -6.64
C ASN A 268 -5.79 -12.37 -7.12
N GLY A 269 -7.00 -12.51 -6.59
CA GLY A 269 -7.95 -13.53 -7.02
C GLY A 269 -9.35 -13.28 -6.52
N VAL A 270 -10.32 -13.95 -7.13
CA VAL A 270 -11.71 -13.96 -6.70
C VAL A 270 -12.00 -15.29 -6.03
N GLY A 271 -12.13 -15.28 -4.71
CA GLY A 271 -12.53 -16.46 -3.93
C GLY A 271 -14.02 -16.78 -4.14
N VAL A 272 -14.29 -18.00 -4.60
CA VAL A 272 -15.66 -18.50 -4.85
C VAL A 272 -16.11 -19.32 -3.66
N ARG A 273 -17.25 -18.95 -3.06
CA ARG A 273 -17.85 -19.66 -1.91
C ARG A 273 -16.84 -19.88 -0.77
N THR A 274 -16.11 -18.84 -0.44
CA THR A 274 -15.04 -18.87 0.56
C THR A 274 -15.57 -18.47 1.93
N PRO A 275 -15.39 -19.30 2.98
CA PRO A 275 -15.69 -18.89 4.34
C PRO A 275 -14.82 -17.72 4.79
N MET A 276 -15.36 -16.88 5.68
CA MET A 276 -14.56 -15.78 6.24
C MET A 276 -13.41 -16.30 7.12
N GLY A 277 -12.29 -15.58 7.09
CA GLY A 277 -11.14 -15.85 7.95
C GLY A 277 -10.25 -16.99 7.50
N VAL A 278 -10.44 -17.48 6.27
CA VAL A 278 -9.58 -18.52 5.67
C VAL A 278 -8.87 -17.99 4.44
N ASP A 279 -7.80 -18.65 4.03
CA ASP A 279 -7.13 -18.38 2.77
C ASP A 279 -8.03 -18.85 1.61
N ALA A 280 -8.47 -17.90 0.76
CA ALA A 280 -9.41 -18.16 -0.31
C ALA A 280 -8.85 -19.17 -1.33
N ALA A 281 -7.55 -19.13 -1.61
CA ALA A 281 -6.90 -20.00 -2.57
C ALA A 281 -6.73 -21.45 -2.04
N TYR A 282 -6.59 -21.62 -0.71
CA TYR A 282 -6.21 -22.90 -0.13
C TYR A 282 -7.28 -23.53 0.75
N ASP A 283 -8.12 -22.74 1.39
CA ASP A 283 -9.13 -23.19 2.37
C ASP A 283 -10.57 -22.89 1.94
N GLY A 284 -10.76 -22.07 0.90
CA GLY A 284 -12.05 -21.78 0.28
C GLY A 284 -12.53 -22.90 -0.65
N MET A 285 -13.54 -22.62 -1.44
CA MET A 285 -13.97 -23.59 -2.46
C MET A 285 -13.01 -23.60 -3.65
N CYS A 286 -12.75 -22.44 -4.22
CA CYS A 286 -11.77 -22.22 -5.28
C CYS A 286 -11.51 -20.72 -5.45
N GLU A 287 -10.40 -20.43 -6.10
CA GLU A 287 -10.03 -19.09 -6.53
C GLU A 287 -10.06 -19.01 -8.05
N VAL A 288 -10.61 -17.94 -8.61
CA VAL A 288 -10.38 -17.53 -9.98
C VAL A 288 -9.25 -16.51 -9.97
N GLN A 289 -8.15 -16.83 -10.63
CA GLN A 289 -6.91 -16.07 -10.55
C GLN A 289 -6.98 -14.73 -11.28
N ILE A 290 -6.57 -13.66 -10.62
CA ILE A 290 -6.38 -12.32 -11.19
C ILE A 290 -4.88 -12.00 -11.14
N LEU A 291 -4.19 -12.14 -12.26
CA LEU A 291 -2.73 -12.14 -12.29
C LEU A 291 -2.20 -11.48 -13.56
N ASP A 292 -1.24 -10.60 -13.39
CA ASP A 292 -0.39 -10.16 -14.51
C ASP A 292 0.61 -11.26 -14.88
N HIS A 293 0.11 -12.29 -15.58
CA HIS A 293 0.90 -13.46 -15.93
C HIS A 293 1.95 -13.23 -17.02
N ASP A 294 1.99 -12.03 -17.60
CA ASP A 294 2.99 -11.63 -18.60
C ASP A 294 4.23 -11.01 -17.95
N ALA A 295 4.16 -10.68 -16.66
CA ALA A 295 5.30 -10.17 -15.91
C ALA A 295 6.47 -11.17 -15.90
N PRO A 296 7.74 -10.74 -16.07
CA PRO A 296 8.92 -11.62 -16.10
C PRO A 296 9.06 -12.53 -14.88
N MET A 297 8.63 -12.08 -13.71
CA MET A 297 8.65 -12.88 -12.49
C MET A 297 7.76 -14.12 -12.57
N TYR A 298 6.76 -14.13 -13.46
CA TYR A 298 5.80 -15.21 -13.68
C TYR A 298 6.09 -16.05 -14.94
N ALA A 299 7.27 -15.93 -15.54
CA ALA A 299 7.67 -16.68 -16.73
C ALA A 299 7.61 -18.22 -16.57
N LYS A 300 7.61 -18.73 -15.34
CA LYS A 300 7.59 -20.17 -15.03
C LYS A 300 6.25 -20.68 -14.48
N LEU A 301 5.17 -19.89 -14.63
CA LEU A 301 3.84 -20.34 -14.20
C LEU A 301 3.40 -21.60 -14.93
N ARG A 302 2.74 -22.49 -14.18
CA ARG A 302 2.05 -23.64 -14.75
C ARG A 302 0.74 -23.17 -15.38
N GLU A 303 0.18 -23.99 -16.28
CA GLU A 303 -1.07 -23.66 -17.00
C GLU A 303 -2.25 -23.37 -16.05
N TYR A 304 -2.30 -24.01 -14.89
CA TYR A 304 -3.35 -23.82 -13.88
C TYR A 304 -3.20 -22.57 -13.02
N GLN A 305 -2.19 -21.75 -13.27
CA GLN A 305 -1.85 -20.58 -12.45
C GLN A 305 -1.97 -19.26 -13.20
N VAL A 306 -2.26 -19.29 -14.51
CA VAL A 306 -2.42 -18.08 -15.32
C VAL A 306 -3.73 -17.38 -14.99
N HIS A 307 -3.83 -16.11 -15.34
CA HIS A 307 -5.04 -15.29 -15.15
C HIS A 307 -6.32 -16.00 -15.63
N GLY A 308 -7.38 -15.92 -14.84
CA GLY A 308 -8.68 -16.52 -15.10
C GLY A 308 -8.77 -18.01 -14.82
N SER A 309 -7.64 -18.71 -14.55
CA SER A 309 -7.69 -20.12 -14.18
C SER A 309 -8.49 -20.32 -12.89
N VAL A 310 -9.27 -21.40 -12.83
CA VAL A 310 -9.68 -21.94 -11.53
C VAL A 310 -8.43 -22.58 -10.94
N TYR A 311 -7.79 -21.87 -10.04
CA TYR A 311 -6.41 -22.12 -9.58
C TYR A 311 -6.17 -23.57 -9.18
N GLY A 312 -5.23 -24.22 -9.84
CA GLY A 312 -4.90 -25.62 -9.64
C GLY A 312 -5.90 -26.62 -10.25
N VAL A 313 -7.05 -26.21 -10.75
CA VAL A 313 -8.17 -27.11 -11.13
C VAL A 313 -8.48 -27.10 -12.62
N ILE A 314 -8.73 -25.94 -13.18
CA ILE A 314 -9.07 -25.77 -14.60
C ILE A 314 -8.15 -24.68 -15.16
N PRO A 315 -7.30 -25.01 -16.14
CA PRO A 315 -6.43 -24.01 -16.75
C PRO A 315 -7.27 -23.08 -17.63
N ALA A 316 -6.92 -21.78 -17.60
CA ALA A 316 -7.48 -20.82 -18.53
C ALA A 316 -6.74 -20.86 -19.86
N LYS A 317 -7.45 -20.51 -20.93
CA LYS A 317 -6.79 -20.08 -22.16
C LYS A 317 -5.97 -18.83 -21.86
N ARG A 318 -4.67 -18.86 -22.12
CA ARG A 318 -3.82 -17.67 -21.94
C ARG A 318 -4.25 -16.56 -22.90
N ILE A 319 -4.45 -15.39 -22.36
CA ILE A 319 -4.76 -14.15 -23.09
C ILE A 319 -3.57 -13.21 -23.03
N VAL A 320 -3.58 -12.18 -23.86
CA VAL A 320 -2.66 -11.05 -23.72
C VAL A 320 -3.38 -9.98 -22.91
N HIS A 321 -2.78 -9.52 -21.84
CA HIS A 321 -3.32 -8.44 -21.03
C HIS A 321 -3.29 -7.11 -21.80
N LYS A 322 -4.21 -6.22 -21.44
CA LYS A 322 -4.09 -4.82 -21.85
C LYS A 322 -2.86 -4.18 -21.19
N PRO A 323 -2.29 -3.13 -21.78
CA PRO A 323 -1.24 -2.36 -21.16
C PRO A 323 -1.56 -1.93 -19.73
N LEU A 324 -0.52 -1.73 -18.90
CA LEU A 324 -0.69 -1.21 -17.54
C LEU A 324 -1.44 0.13 -17.58
N GLY A 325 -2.39 0.32 -16.68
CA GLY A 325 -3.26 1.50 -16.63
C GLY A 325 -4.52 1.40 -17.48
N GLU A 326 -4.70 0.36 -18.29
CA GLU A 326 -5.90 0.15 -19.08
C GLU A 326 -6.88 -0.83 -18.42
N TRP A 327 -8.17 -0.50 -18.45
CA TRP A 327 -9.25 -1.30 -17.87
C TRP A 327 -9.62 -2.50 -18.73
N SER A 328 -9.74 -3.65 -18.08
CA SER A 328 -10.28 -4.90 -18.66
C SER A 328 -11.58 -5.28 -17.95
N THR A 329 -12.47 -5.97 -18.64
CA THR A 329 -13.72 -6.50 -18.08
C THR A 329 -13.58 -7.99 -17.81
N GLU A 330 -14.15 -8.46 -16.68
CA GLU A 330 -14.24 -9.89 -16.39
C GLU A 330 -15.63 -10.27 -15.89
N GLU A 331 -16.13 -11.42 -16.36
CA GLU A 331 -17.33 -12.07 -15.86
C GLU A 331 -16.99 -13.47 -15.35
N ILE A 332 -17.33 -13.75 -14.09
CA ILE A 332 -17.26 -15.07 -13.48
C ILE A 332 -18.68 -15.56 -13.26
N ARG A 333 -19.06 -16.64 -13.95
CA ARG A 333 -20.36 -17.32 -13.79
C ARG A 333 -20.18 -18.63 -13.05
N VAL A 334 -20.95 -18.83 -11.99
CA VAL A 334 -20.94 -20.04 -11.17
C VAL A 334 -22.34 -20.62 -11.12
N GLU A 335 -22.48 -21.85 -11.64
CA GLU A 335 -23.73 -22.62 -11.65
C GLU A 335 -23.46 -24.05 -11.15
N GLY A 336 -23.80 -24.34 -9.90
CA GLY A 336 -23.42 -25.60 -9.27
C GLY A 336 -21.89 -25.77 -9.24
N ASP A 337 -21.40 -26.80 -9.90
CA ASP A 337 -19.96 -27.10 -10.03
C ASP A 337 -19.36 -26.58 -11.35
N ARG A 338 -20.14 -25.86 -12.18
CA ARG A 338 -19.64 -25.25 -13.43
C ARG A 338 -19.17 -23.83 -13.17
N ILE A 339 -17.97 -23.54 -13.65
CA ILE A 339 -17.40 -22.18 -13.65
C ILE A 339 -17.07 -21.80 -15.08
N LYS A 340 -17.50 -20.60 -15.46
CA LYS A 340 -17.16 -19.97 -16.72
C LYS A 340 -16.55 -18.60 -16.45
N VAL A 341 -15.40 -18.34 -17.04
CA VAL A 341 -14.71 -17.05 -16.96
C VAL A 341 -14.60 -16.45 -18.34
N THR A 342 -14.99 -15.18 -18.44
CA THR A 342 -14.94 -14.41 -19.69
C THR A 342 -14.17 -13.12 -19.43
N VAL A 343 -13.12 -12.85 -20.19
CA VAL A 343 -12.30 -11.63 -20.09
C VAL A 343 -12.38 -10.87 -21.41
N ASN A 344 -12.71 -9.59 -21.37
CA ASN A 344 -12.86 -8.73 -22.56
C ASN A 344 -13.73 -9.35 -23.66
N GLY A 345 -14.79 -10.07 -23.25
CA GLY A 345 -15.71 -10.76 -24.16
C GLY A 345 -15.25 -12.15 -24.63
N GLU A 346 -14.02 -12.56 -24.34
CA GLU A 346 -13.49 -13.87 -24.68
C GLU A 346 -13.67 -14.88 -23.54
N VAL A 347 -14.26 -16.03 -23.82
CA VAL A 347 -14.37 -17.13 -22.86
C VAL A 347 -13.02 -17.83 -22.73
N ILE A 348 -12.41 -17.75 -21.55
CA ILE A 348 -11.10 -18.33 -21.27
C ILE A 348 -11.17 -19.59 -20.38
N VAL A 349 -12.26 -19.76 -19.62
CA VAL A 349 -12.61 -20.99 -18.90
C VAL A 349 -14.09 -21.29 -19.11
N ASP A 350 -14.40 -22.54 -19.39
CA ASP A 350 -15.76 -23.10 -19.31
C ASP A 350 -15.65 -24.57 -18.89
N GLY A 351 -15.77 -24.84 -17.60
CA GLY A 351 -15.52 -26.16 -17.08
C GLY A 351 -16.33 -26.52 -15.84
N ASN A 352 -16.25 -27.80 -15.49
CA ASN A 352 -16.89 -28.36 -14.29
C ASN A 352 -15.81 -28.85 -13.33
N ILE A 353 -15.72 -28.24 -12.16
CA ILE A 353 -14.69 -28.53 -11.16
C ILE A 353 -14.74 -29.97 -10.66
N ARG A 354 -15.94 -30.56 -10.52
CA ARG A 354 -16.10 -31.94 -10.10
C ARG A 354 -15.54 -32.92 -11.14
N ARG A 355 -15.76 -32.64 -12.42
CA ARG A 355 -15.21 -33.45 -13.52
C ARG A 355 -13.70 -33.29 -13.60
N ALA A 356 -13.19 -32.08 -13.48
CA ALA A 356 -11.75 -31.79 -13.49
C ALA A 356 -11.01 -32.57 -12.38
N CYS A 357 -11.57 -32.58 -11.18
CA CYS A 357 -11.05 -33.32 -10.03
C CYS A 357 -11.46 -34.81 -10.01
N LYS A 358 -12.11 -35.34 -11.07
CA LYS A 358 -12.58 -36.76 -11.15
C LYS A 358 -13.41 -37.18 -9.94
N GLY A 359 -14.20 -36.28 -9.35
CA GLY A 359 -14.98 -36.49 -8.15
C GLY A 359 -14.20 -36.53 -6.83
N HIS A 360 -12.90 -36.36 -6.88
CA HIS A 360 -12.03 -36.27 -5.71
C HIS A 360 -11.81 -34.83 -5.27
N ASN A 361 -11.55 -34.64 -3.99
CA ASN A 361 -11.20 -33.34 -3.44
C ASN A 361 -9.69 -33.09 -3.55
N VAL A 362 -9.14 -33.26 -4.75
CA VAL A 362 -7.72 -33.14 -5.07
C VAL A 362 -7.55 -32.31 -6.33
N ALA A 363 -6.69 -31.32 -6.27
CA ALA A 363 -6.37 -30.49 -7.42
C ALA A 363 -5.64 -31.29 -8.52
N PRO A 364 -6.03 -31.17 -9.79
CA PRO A 364 -5.38 -31.88 -10.91
C PRO A 364 -3.90 -31.55 -11.09
N ASP A 365 -3.46 -30.37 -10.69
CA ASP A 365 -2.06 -29.96 -10.77
C ASP A 365 -1.15 -30.60 -9.70
N GLY A 366 -1.74 -31.38 -8.79
CA GLY A 366 -1.04 -32.01 -7.68
C GLY A 366 -0.66 -31.07 -6.53
N SER A 367 -1.20 -29.87 -6.50
CA SER A 367 -0.96 -28.89 -5.43
C SER A 367 -1.61 -29.35 -4.13
N LYS A 368 -0.78 -29.65 -3.12
CA LYS A 368 -1.25 -29.99 -1.77
C LYS A 368 -1.76 -28.75 -1.00
N LYS A 369 -1.50 -27.56 -1.49
CA LYS A 369 -1.94 -26.30 -0.89
C LYS A 369 -3.29 -25.81 -1.43
N ASN A 370 -3.86 -26.51 -2.38
CA ASN A 370 -5.13 -26.15 -2.97
C ASN A 370 -6.28 -26.66 -2.07
N PRO A 371 -7.36 -25.92 -1.86
CA PRO A 371 -8.48 -26.27 -0.99
C PRO A 371 -9.12 -27.63 -1.31
N TYR A 372 -8.95 -28.13 -2.52
CA TYR A 372 -9.46 -29.44 -2.96
C TYR A 372 -8.69 -30.63 -2.40
N THR A 373 -7.53 -30.37 -1.80
CA THR A 373 -6.70 -31.40 -1.18
C THR A 373 -6.92 -31.51 0.33
N VAL A 374 -7.72 -30.61 0.92
CA VAL A 374 -8.04 -30.65 2.35
C VAL A 374 -9.09 -31.69 2.68
N ASP A 375 -9.10 -32.10 3.93
CA ASP A 375 -10.03 -33.09 4.46
C ASP A 375 -11.48 -32.62 4.21
N HIS A 376 -12.16 -33.35 3.36
CA HIS A 376 -13.54 -33.13 2.97
C HIS A 376 -14.54 -33.08 4.14
N LYS A 377 -14.18 -33.70 5.27
CA LYS A 377 -15.01 -33.73 6.48
C LYS A 377 -14.90 -32.43 7.28
N ASN A 378 -13.71 -31.84 7.37
CA ASN A 378 -13.42 -30.66 8.17
C ASN A 378 -13.42 -29.39 7.32
N HIS A 379 -13.10 -29.50 6.03
CA HIS A 379 -13.07 -28.43 5.06
C HIS A 379 -13.88 -28.87 3.83
N PRO A 380 -15.19 -28.71 3.88
CA PRO A 380 -16.06 -29.14 2.79
C PRO A 380 -15.86 -28.42 1.46
N GLY A 381 -15.09 -27.34 1.43
CA GLY A 381 -14.43 -26.72 0.29
C GLY A 381 -15.26 -26.68 -0.99
N MET A 382 -14.61 -27.04 -2.10
CA MET A 382 -15.08 -26.94 -3.47
C MET A 382 -16.46 -27.59 -3.71
N PHE A 383 -16.81 -28.65 -3.04
CA PHE A 383 -18.07 -29.36 -3.24
C PHE A 383 -19.14 -28.98 -2.23
N ASN A 384 -18.84 -28.15 -1.29
CA ASN A 384 -19.83 -27.66 -0.33
C ASN A 384 -20.66 -26.52 -0.89
N LYS A 385 -21.89 -26.47 -0.51
CA LYS A 385 -22.95 -25.85 -1.30
C LYS A 385 -23.44 -24.49 -0.81
N LYS A 386 -22.70 -23.83 0.04
CA LYS A 386 -23.13 -22.49 0.48
C LYS A 386 -22.22 -21.41 -0.06
#